data_de1f4a1027c9680fc1652e3daeda78a8
#
_entry.id   de1f4a1027c9680fc1652e3daeda78a8
#
_cell.length_a   1.000
_cell.length_b   1.000
_cell.length_c   1.000
_cell.angle_alpha   90.00
_cell.angle_beta   90.00
_cell.angle_gamma   90.00
#
_symmetry.space_group_name_H-M   'P 1'
#
loop_
_entity.id
_entity.type
_entity.pdbx_description
1 polymer ?
#
loop_
_entity_poly.entity_id
_entity_poly.type
_entity_poly.pdbx_seq_one_letter_code
_entity_poly.pdbx_strand_id
1 'polypeptide(L)'
;IEKVQPDILVTIDSWGFTGRIHKALVKRRSLIKRVRYVAPQVWAWRPGRAKQLAAWIDHLLTLYPFEPPLFERHGLESTWVGHPVTESTFSGNAEDFRVAHALGTEIPVLTVLPGSRKSEVRALMPVFRETIQCLIQHMPSLTVVIPTITGVEHEVRVWSETLPVRSI
;
A
#
# COMPACT_ATOMS: atom_id res chain seq x y z
N ILE A 1 11.83 -21.46 11.70
CA ILE A 1 11.48 -21.09 13.07
C ILE A 1 11.99 -22.17 14.02
N GLU A 2 11.58 -23.42 13.91
CA GLU A 2 11.95 -24.52 14.82
C GLU A 2 13.48 -24.76 14.91
N LYS A 3 14.22 -24.59 13.81
CA LYS A 3 15.69 -24.75 13.80
C LYS A 3 16.41 -23.61 14.51
N VAL A 4 15.84 -22.41 14.51
CA VAL A 4 16.45 -21.20 15.07
C VAL A 4 16.02 -20.98 16.53
N GLN A 5 14.82 -21.48 16.90
CA GLN A 5 14.19 -21.31 18.23
C GLN A 5 14.28 -19.86 18.75
N PRO A 6 13.71 -18.88 18.02
CA PRO A 6 13.75 -17.50 18.44
C PRO A 6 12.86 -17.28 19.67
N ASP A 7 13.23 -16.34 20.53
CA ASP A 7 12.40 -15.92 21.68
C ASP A 7 11.15 -15.20 21.21
N ILE A 8 11.28 -14.40 20.14
CA ILE A 8 10.21 -13.58 19.57
C ILE A 8 10.15 -13.77 18.06
N LEU A 9 8.96 -13.97 17.53
CA LEU A 9 8.66 -13.93 16.11
C LEU A 9 7.93 -12.63 15.78
N VAL A 10 8.58 -11.76 15.03
CA VAL A 10 7.92 -10.59 14.46
C VAL A 10 7.52 -10.88 13.02
N THR A 11 6.26 -10.61 12.68
CA THR A 11 5.76 -10.71 11.30
C THR A 11 5.29 -9.34 10.82
N ILE A 12 5.49 -9.08 9.52
CA ILE A 12 5.11 -7.80 8.91
C ILE A 12 4.05 -8.05 7.85
N ASP A 13 2.87 -7.41 8.00
CA ASP A 13 1.75 -7.46 7.06
C ASP A 13 1.41 -8.86 6.50
N SER A 14 0.97 -8.95 5.24
CA SER A 14 0.70 -10.21 4.51
C SER A 14 -0.21 -11.20 5.23
N TRP A 15 -1.49 -10.83 5.45
CA TRP A 15 -2.47 -11.65 6.18
C TRP A 15 -2.48 -13.13 5.77
N GLY A 16 -2.44 -13.42 4.48
CA GLY A 16 -2.52 -14.79 3.97
C GLY A 16 -1.30 -15.65 4.32
N PHE A 17 -0.11 -15.07 4.28
CA PHE A 17 1.14 -15.77 4.56
C PHE A 17 1.42 -15.84 6.07
N THR A 18 1.50 -14.68 6.72
CA THR A 18 1.84 -14.61 8.15
C THR A 18 0.78 -15.26 9.04
N GLY A 19 -0.50 -15.16 8.67
CA GLY A 19 -1.58 -15.83 9.39
C GLY A 19 -1.47 -17.36 9.38
N ARG A 20 -0.94 -17.97 8.31
CA ARG A 20 -0.65 -19.41 8.27
C ARG A 20 0.46 -19.80 9.24
N ILE A 21 1.49 -18.96 9.35
CA ILE A 21 2.60 -19.16 10.29
C ILE A 21 2.07 -19.10 11.73
N HIS A 22 1.33 -18.05 12.09
CA HIS A 22 0.77 -17.89 13.43
C HIS A 22 -0.15 -19.07 13.80
N LYS A 23 -1.07 -19.48 12.91
CA LYS A 23 -1.93 -20.64 13.14
C LYS A 23 -1.14 -21.93 13.36
N ALA A 24 -0.07 -22.15 12.61
CA ALA A 24 0.78 -23.32 12.77
C ALA A 24 1.47 -23.34 14.14
N LEU A 25 1.97 -22.19 14.61
CA LEU A 25 2.58 -22.06 15.92
C LEU A 25 1.59 -22.28 17.06
N VAL A 26 0.38 -21.72 16.93
CA VAL A 26 -0.71 -21.95 17.91
C VAL A 26 -1.04 -23.45 17.97
N LYS A 27 -1.24 -24.11 16.81
CA LYS A 27 -1.55 -25.56 16.75
C LYS A 27 -0.44 -26.41 17.40
N ARG A 28 0.81 -25.99 17.31
CA ARG A 28 1.96 -26.67 17.90
C ARG A 28 2.20 -26.28 19.36
N ARG A 29 1.38 -25.44 19.96
CA ARG A 29 1.53 -24.92 21.33
C ARG A 29 2.91 -24.31 21.55
N SER A 30 3.45 -23.60 20.54
CA SER A 30 4.75 -22.94 20.63
C SER A 30 4.74 -21.85 21.69
N LEU A 31 5.81 -21.79 22.48
CA LEU A 31 6.02 -20.77 23.52
C LEU A 31 6.63 -19.47 22.95
N ILE A 32 6.99 -19.45 21.67
CA ILE A 32 7.55 -18.29 20.99
C ILE A 32 6.53 -17.14 21.04
N LYS A 33 6.95 -15.98 21.55
CA LYS A 33 6.14 -14.76 21.54
C LYS A 33 5.92 -14.29 20.10
N ARG A 34 4.68 -14.00 19.74
CA ARG A 34 4.25 -13.66 18.38
C ARG A 34 3.80 -12.22 18.33
N VAL A 35 4.60 -11.40 17.70
CA VAL A 35 4.33 -9.98 17.47
C VAL A 35 3.99 -9.79 16.00
N ARG A 36 2.97 -9.00 15.72
CA ARG A 36 2.66 -8.57 14.35
C ARG A 36 2.82 -7.07 14.23
N TYR A 37 3.55 -6.63 13.22
CA TYR A 37 3.60 -5.25 12.76
C TYR A 37 2.69 -5.08 11.55
N VAL A 38 1.93 -4.02 11.50
CA VAL A 38 0.85 -3.70 10.55
C VAL A 38 -0.43 -4.50 10.81
N ALA A 39 -1.42 -3.80 11.34
CA ALA A 39 -2.75 -4.31 11.58
C ALA A 39 -3.51 -4.63 10.27
N PRO A 40 -4.34 -5.66 10.21
CA PRO A 40 -5.29 -5.78 9.13
C PRO A 40 -6.35 -4.68 9.22
N GLN A 41 -6.74 -4.09 8.09
CA GLN A 41 -7.69 -2.97 8.00
C GLN A 41 -9.13 -3.41 8.36
N VAL A 42 -9.34 -3.83 9.62
CA VAL A 42 -10.63 -4.36 10.11
C VAL A 42 -11.72 -3.30 10.17
N TRP A 43 -11.35 -2.04 10.17
CA TRP A 43 -12.25 -0.87 10.13
C TRP A 43 -12.87 -0.67 8.73
N ALA A 44 -12.21 -1.11 7.67
CA ALA A 44 -12.70 -1.00 6.29
C ALA A 44 -13.24 -2.33 5.75
N TRP A 45 -12.65 -3.46 6.19
CA TRP A 45 -12.93 -4.77 5.61
C TRP A 45 -12.76 -5.91 6.61
N ARG A 46 -13.72 -6.84 6.67
CA ARG A 46 -13.65 -8.09 7.44
C ARG A 46 -13.34 -7.87 8.93
N PRO A 47 -14.21 -7.20 9.69
CA PRO A 47 -13.97 -6.88 11.11
C PRO A 47 -13.68 -8.12 11.98
N GLY A 48 -14.20 -9.30 11.62
CA GLY A 48 -13.93 -10.56 12.31
C GLY A 48 -12.45 -10.99 12.33
N ARG A 49 -11.59 -10.37 11.50
CA ARG A 49 -10.14 -10.61 11.54
C ARG A 49 -9.50 -10.13 12.84
N ALA A 50 -10.07 -9.12 13.52
CA ALA A 50 -9.56 -8.68 14.81
C ALA A 50 -9.61 -9.81 15.85
N LYS A 51 -10.78 -10.47 16.00
CA LYS A 51 -10.95 -11.63 16.87
C LYS A 51 -10.06 -12.81 16.48
N GLN A 52 -9.91 -13.05 15.18
CA GLN A 52 -9.04 -14.12 14.70
C GLN A 52 -7.57 -13.85 15.04
N LEU A 53 -7.12 -12.61 14.86
CA LEU A 53 -5.75 -12.22 15.15
C LEU A 53 -5.43 -12.34 16.64
N ALA A 54 -6.35 -11.91 17.50
CA ALA A 54 -6.24 -12.03 18.95
C ALA A 54 -6.03 -13.49 19.42
N ALA A 55 -6.57 -14.46 18.69
CA ALA A 55 -6.34 -15.87 18.99
C ALA A 55 -4.99 -16.42 18.50
N TRP A 56 -4.22 -15.64 17.72
CA TRP A 56 -3.01 -16.15 17.06
C TRP A 56 -1.72 -15.50 17.49
N ILE A 57 -1.77 -14.26 17.97
CA ILE A 57 -0.58 -13.47 18.33
C ILE A 57 -0.70 -12.95 19.76
N ASP A 58 0.43 -12.57 20.32
CA ASP A 58 0.52 -12.08 21.69
C ASP A 58 0.53 -10.55 21.75
N HIS A 59 1.00 -9.86 20.69
CA HIS A 59 1.04 -8.41 20.63
C HIS A 59 0.91 -7.87 19.21
N LEU A 60 0.25 -6.71 19.04
CA LEU A 60 0.06 -6.03 17.76
C LEU A 60 0.67 -4.63 17.77
N LEU A 61 1.53 -4.34 16.79
CA LEU A 61 2.04 -3.00 16.53
C LEU A 61 1.24 -2.38 15.38
N THR A 62 0.55 -1.26 15.65
CA THR A 62 -0.37 -0.62 14.72
C THR A 62 0.22 0.66 14.10
N LEU A 63 -0.23 1.01 12.89
CA LEU A 63 0.24 2.19 12.17
C LEU A 63 -0.58 3.44 12.51
N TYR A 64 -1.85 3.28 12.89
CA TYR A 64 -2.76 4.39 13.13
C TYR A 64 -3.24 4.43 14.57
N PRO A 65 -3.42 5.63 15.17
CA PRO A 65 -3.78 5.76 16.59
C PRO A 65 -5.18 5.26 16.92
N PHE A 66 -6.05 5.12 15.93
CA PHE A 66 -7.43 4.61 16.12
C PHE A 66 -7.53 3.09 16.05
N GLU A 67 -6.45 2.38 15.68
CA GLU A 67 -6.49 0.92 15.49
C GLU A 67 -6.46 0.12 16.79
N PRO A 68 -5.65 0.44 17.83
CA PRO A 68 -5.53 -0.38 19.04
C PRO A 68 -6.86 -0.77 19.65
N PRO A 69 -7.84 0.13 19.88
CA PRO A 69 -9.11 -0.23 20.52
C PRO A 69 -9.92 -1.28 19.74
N LEU A 70 -9.69 -1.39 18.42
CA LEU A 70 -10.37 -2.38 17.58
C LEU A 70 -9.90 -3.82 17.84
N PHE A 71 -8.72 -3.98 18.44
CA PHE A 71 -8.12 -5.27 18.76
C PHE A 71 -8.18 -5.55 20.25
N GLU A 72 -7.98 -4.54 21.09
CA GLU A 72 -8.01 -4.64 22.55
C GLU A 72 -9.35 -5.14 23.08
N ARG A 73 -10.46 -4.74 22.45
CA ARG A 73 -11.81 -5.28 22.75
C ARG A 73 -11.94 -6.80 22.55
N HIS A 74 -10.97 -7.42 21.87
CA HIS A 74 -10.86 -8.86 21.70
C HIS A 74 -9.74 -9.49 22.54
N GLY A 75 -9.16 -8.72 23.49
CA GLY A 75 -8.10 -9.16 24.39
C GLY A 75 -6.71 -9.21 23.74
N LEU A 76 -6.50 -8.55 22.59
CA LEU A 76 -5.19 -8.45 21.95
C LEU A 76 -4.52 -7.14 22.36
N GLU A 77 -3.47 -7.24 23.14
CA GLU A 77 -2.64 -6.09 23.50
C GLU A 77 -2.04 -5.44 22.24
N SER A 78 -2.20 -4.14 22.11
CA SER A 78 -1.86 -3.41 20.90
C SER A 78 -1.17 -2.09 21.21
N THR A 79 -0.10 -1.77 20.48
CA THR A 79 0.64 -0.51 20.64
C THR A 79 0.66 0.24 19.31
N TRP A 80 0.25 1.50 19.34
CA TRP A 80 0.46 2.40 18.21
C TRP A 80 1.92 2.83 18.15
N VAL A 81 2.57 2.58 17.00
CA VAL A 81 4.00 2.87 16.77
C VAL A 81 4.23 3.90 15.67
N GLY A 82 3.16 4.39 15.02
CA GLY A 82 3.26 5.33 13.91
C GLY A 82 3.47 4.65 12.56
N HIS A 83 3.37 5.46 11.49
CA HIS A 83 3.54 4.98 10.12
C HIS A 83 4.95 5.35 9.61
N PRO A 84 5.74 4.39 9.09
CA PRO A 84 7.14 4.63 8.67
C PRO A 84 7.29 5.75 7.63
N VAL A 85 6.25 6.01 6.85
CA VAL A 85 6.25 7.08 5.86
C VAL A 85 6.50 8.46 6.47
N THR A 86 6.13 8.67 7.75
CA THR A 86 6.33 9.94 8.44
C THR A 86 7.80 10.22 8.79
N GLU A 87 8.61 9.18 8.80
CA GLU A 87 10.06 9.27 9.06
C GLU A 87 10.87 9.36 7.76
N SER A 88 10.20 9.16 6.61
CA SER A 88 10.86 9.21 5.31
C SER A 88 11.03 10.66 4.86
N THR A 89 12.26 11.07 4.62
CA THR A 89 12.57 12.33 3.97
C THR A 89 12.41 12.17 2.46
N PHE A 90 11.28 12.62 1.94
CA PHE A 90 11.08 12.68 0.49
C PHE A 90 11.80 13.94 -0.06
N SER A 91 12.87 13.74 -0.79
CA SER A 91 13.64 14.81 -1.45
C SER A 91 13.28 14.88 -2.94
N GLY A 92 12.02 15.17 -3.25
CA GLY A 92 11.62 15.45 -4.64
C GLY A 92 11.77 16.94 -4.95
N ASN A 93 12.32 17.28 -6.12
CA ASN A 93 12.37 18.65 -6.64
C ASN A 93 11.50 18.74 -7.90
N ALA A 94 10.44 19.53 -7.83
CA ALA A 94 9.52 19.73 -8.95
C ALA A 94 10.18 20.46 -10.13
N GLU A 95 11.12 21.35 -9.86
CA GLU A 95 11.85 22.10 -10.90
C GLU A 95 12.78 21.17 -11.67
N ASP A 96 13.58 20.35 -10.98
CA ASP A 96 14.45 19.35 -11.59
C ASP A 96 13.66 18.37 -12.45
N PHE A 97 12.50 17.94 -11.98
CA PHE A 97 11.60 17.07 -12.75
C PHE A 97 11.12 17.78 -14.03
N ARG A 98 10.70 19.03 -13.93
CA ARG A 98 10.25 19.78 -15.10
C ARG A 98 11.36 20.01 -16.11
N VAL A 99 12.56 20.33 -15.66
CA VAL A 99 13.74 20.47 -16.52
C VAL A 99 14.06 19.16 -17.22
N ALA A 100 14.13 18.04 -16.47
CA ALA A 100 14.45 16.72 -17.01
C ALA A 100 13.45 16.25 -18.08
N HIS A 101 12.21 16.70 -18.00
CA HIS A 101 11.15 16.32 -18.94
C HIS A 101 10.75 17.45 -19.91
N ALA A 102 11.52 18.53 -19.99
CA ALA A 102 11.25 19.69 -20.85
C ALA A 102 9.81 20.21 -20.70
N LEU A 103 9.37 20.41 -19.45
CA LEU A 103 8.07 20.94 -19.09
C LEU A 103 8.20 22.40 -18.62
N GLY A 104 7.49 23.31 -19.29
CA GLY A 104 7.38 24.69 -18.83
C GLY A 104 6.69 24.80 -17.47
N THR A 105 6.95 25.89 -16.74
CA THR A 105 6.34 26.14 -15.42
C THR A 105 4.83 26.22 -15.48
N GLU A 106 4.27 26.73 -16.59
CA GLU A 106 2.84 26.93 -16.81
C GLU A 106 2.10 25.65 -17.26
N ILE A 107 2.82 24.57 -17.59
CA ILE A 107 2.19 23.34 -18.04
C ILE A 107 1.61 22.60 -16.83
N PRO A 108 0.28 22.37 -16.78
CA PRO A 108 -0.31 21.58 -15.73
C PRO A 108 0.18 20.11 -15.83
N VAL A 109 0.53 19.54 -14.69
CA VAL A 109 0.97 18.14 -14.58
C VAL A 109 -0.01 17.37 -13.72
N LEU A 110 -0.56 16.29 -14.28
CA LEU A 110 -1.42 15.34 -13.56
C LEU A 110 -0.66 14.05 -13.30
N THR A 111 -0.48 13.70 -12.05
CA THR A 111 0.05 12.37 -11.69
C THR A 111 -1.08 11.37 -11.63
N VAL A 112 -0.94 10.27 -12.38
CA VAL A 112 -1.90 9.15 -12.41
C VAL A 112 -1.25 7.91 -11.83
N LEU A 113 -1.87 7.32 -10.80
CA LEU A 113 -1.37 6.14 -10.10
C LEU A 113 -2.27 4.93 -10.40
N PRO A 114 -2.02 4.15 -11.47
CA PRO A 114 -2.91 3.07 -11.90
C PRO A 114 -2.82 1.83 -11.02
N GLY A 115 -1.90 1.81 -10.07
CA GLY A 115 -1.67 0.68 -9.18
C GLY A 115 -0.43 -0.14 -9.53
N SER A 116 -0.13 -1.09 -8.68
CA SER A 116 1.06 -1.95 -8.77
C SER A 116 0.74 -3.39 -9.20
N ARG A 117 -0.53 -3.72 -9.37
CA ARG A 117 -1.00 -5.06 -9.77
C ARG A 117 -1.76 -4.99 -11.09
N LYS A 118 -1.59 -6.01 -11.94
CA LYS A 118 -2.30 -6.08 -13.23
C LYS A 118 -3.82 -5.92 -13.11
N SER A 119 -4.43 -6.45 -12.05
CA SER A 119 -5.87 -6.31 -11.81
C SER A 119 -6.28 -4.89 -11.48
N GLU A 120 -5.46 -4.16 -10.72
CA GLU A 120 -5.69 -2.75 -10.37
C GLU A 120 -5.57 -1.88 -11.64
N VAL A 121 -4.47 -2.03 -12.36
CA VAL A 121 -4.20 -1.32 -13.61
C VAL A 121 -5.36 -1.51 -14.60
N ARG A 122 -5.78 -2.75 -14.86
CA ARG A 122 -6.88 -3.06 -15.78
C ARG A 122 -8.22 -2.45 -15.36
N ALA A 123 -8.48 -2.38 -14.06
CA ALA A 123 -9.73 -1.82 -13.54
C ALA A 123 -9.75 -0.28 -13.60
N LEU A 124 -8.62 0.38 -13.36
CA LEU A 124 -8.53 1.82 -13.23
C LEU A 124 -8.25 2.56 -14.54
N MET A 125 -7.49 1.95 -15.46
CA MET A 125 -7.10 2.59 -16.71
C MET A 125 -8.27 3.12 -17.56
N PRO A 126 -9.40 2.41 -17.74
CA PRO A 126 -10.54 2.94 -18.46
C PRO A 126 -11.10 4.21 -17.84
N VAL A 127 -11.27 4.22 -16.52
CA VAL A 127 -11.78 5.37 -15.77
C VAL A 127 -10.85 6.57 -15.87
N PHE A 128 -9.54 6.34 -15.74
CA PHE A 128 -8.56 7.41 -15.90
C PHE A 128 -8.54 8.00 -17.31
N ARG A 129 -8.72 7.18 -18.34
CA ARG A 129 -8.83 7.68 -19.72
C ARG A 129 -9.99 8.65 -19.87
N GLU A 130 -11.18 8.25 -19.43
CA GLU A 130 -12.38 9.10 -19.49
C GLU A 130 -12.18 10.40 -18.72
N THR A 131 -11.59 10.32 -17.52
CA THR A 131 -11.25 11.48 -16.71
C THR A 131 -10.27 12.42 -17.43
N ILE A 132 -9.21 11.89 -18.03
CA ILE A 132 -8.24 12.69 -18.79
C ILE A 132 -8.91 13.34 -20.00
N GLN A 133 -9.77 12.63 -20.71
CA GLN A 133 -10.51 13.17 -21.84
C GLN A 133 -11.40 14.36 -21.45
N CYS A 134 -12.01 14.32 -20.28
CA CYS A 134 -12.77 15.45 -19.76
C CYS A 134 -11.85 16.63 -19.37
N LEU A 135 -10.69 16.34 -18.73
CA LEU A 135 -9.77 17.36 -18.27
C LEU A 135 -9.12 18.14 -19.40
N ILE A 136 -8.75 17.51 -20.50
CA ILE A 136 -8.09 18.19 -21.64
C ILE A 136 -9.00 19.18 -22.35
N GLN A 137 -10.33 19.07 -22.20
CA GLN A 137 -11.27 20.07 -22.73
C GLN A 137 -11.09 21.43 -22.03
N HIS A 138 -10.63 21.42 -20.78
CA HIS A 138 -10.42 22.63 -19.98
C HIS A 138 -8.93 22.98 -19.84
N MET A 139 -8.06 22.00 -20.01
CA MET A 139 -6.60 22.11 -19.88
C MET A 139 -5.89 21.46 -21.08
N PRO A 140 -5.88 22.10 -22.28
CA PRO A 140 -5.35 21.47 -23.50
C PRO A 140 -3.84 21.17 -23.45
N SER A 141 -3.09 21.87 -22.61
CA SER A 141 -1.65 21.66 -22.40
C SER A 141 -1.30 20.66 -21.30
N LEU A 142 -2.30 19.96 -20.73
CA LEU A 142 -2.10 18.99 -19.68
C LEU A 142 -1.05 17.95 -20.06
N THR A 143 -0.12 17.68 -19.15
CA THR A 143 0.81 16.55 -19.26
C THR A 143 0.49 15.54 -18.16
N VAL A 144 0.40 14.26 -18.52
CA VAL A 144 0.14 13.16 -17.59
C VAL A 144 1.44 12.45 -17.24
N VAL A 145 1.70 12.28 -15.95
CA VAL A 145 2.85 11.51 -15.43
C VAL A 145 2.34 10.24 -14.77
N ILE A 146 2.90 9.08 -15.17
CA ILE A 146 2.40 7.78 -14.73
C ILE A 146 3.55 6.98 -14.09
N PRO A 147 3.86 7.22 -12.81
CA PRO A 147 4.83 6.41 -12.10
C PRO A 147 4.41 4.93 -12.11
N THR A 148 5.31 4.06 -12.53
CA THR A 148 5.01 2.64 -12.67
C THR A 148 6.13 1.76 -12.12
N ILE A 149 5.86 0.47 -12.00
CA ILE A 149 6.83 -0.53 -11.57
C ILE A 149 6.98 -1.62 -12.64
N THR A 150 8.12 -2.30 -12.65
CA THR A 150 8.46 -3.33 -13.66
C THR A 150 7.36 -4.37 -13.89
N GLY A 151 6.62 -4.75 -12.83
CA GLY A 151 5.58 -5.79 -12.94
C GLY A 151 4.35 -5.44 -13.78
N VAL A 152 4.12 -4.14 -14.05
CA VAL A 152 2.97 -3.62 -14.82
C VAL A 152 3.39 -2.59 -15.87
N GLU A 153 4.70 -2.35 -16.02
CA GLU A 153 5.25 -1.33 -16.91
C GLU A 153 4.75 -1.48 -18.35
N HIS A 154 4.78 -2.69 -18.88
CA HIS A 154 4.37 -2.95 -20.27
C HIS A 154 2.90 -2.55 -20.50
N GLU A 155 1.99 -2.99 -19.63
CA GLU A 155 0.57 -2.65 -19.74
C GLU A 155 0.32 -1.14 -19.61
N VAL A 156 1.02 -0.49 -18.69
CA VAL A 156 0.91 0.97 -18.48
C VAL A 156 1.44 1.72 -19.69
N ARG A 157 2.57 1.32 -20.27
CA ARG A 157 3.17 1.94 -21.45
C ARG A 157 2.24 1.86 -22.65
N VAL A 158 1.76 0.66 -22.99
CA VAL A 158 0.81 0.46 -24.11
C VAL A 158 -0.45 1.32 -23.92
N TRP A 159 -0.94 1.42 -22.69
CA TRP A 159 -2.09 2.27 -22.39
C TRP A 159 -1.77 3.76 -22.55
N SER A 160 -0.64 4.22 -22.04
CA SER A 160 -0.25 5.64 -22.08
C SER A 160 -0.12 6.16 -23.51
N GLU A 161 0.34 5.31 -24.46
CA GLU A 161 0.42 5.63 -25.88
C GLU A 161 -0.95 5.89 -26.52
N THR A 162 -2.03 5.41 -25.90
CA THR A 162 -3.40 5.63 -26.38
C THR A 162 -4.06 6.87 -25.78
N LEU A 163 -3.40 7.59 -24.91
CA LEU A 163 -3.94 8.83 -24.32
C LEU A 163 -3.88 9.98 -25.32
N PRO A 164 -4.91 10.84 -25.35
CA PRO A 164 -4.94 12.01 -26.24
C PRO A 164 -4.12 13.20 -25.71
N VAL A 165 -3.07 12.96 -24.98
CA VAL A 165 -2.29 13.93 -24.23
C VAL A 165 -0.86 13.42 -24.06
N ARG A 166 0.10 14.35 -23.92
CA ARG A 166 1.47 13.96 -23.59
C ARG A 166 1.50 13.15 -22.29
N SER A 167 2.14 11.99 -22.34
CA SER A 167 2.37 11.14 -21.16
C SER A 167 3.87 10.87 -20.95
N ILE A 168 4.27 10.76 -19.69
CA ILE A 168 5.64 10.52 -19.22
C ILE A 168 5.61 9.36 -18.23
#